data_0d93569fe9a4dc0b61445cea5d48ef0e
#
_entry.id   0d93569fe9a4dc0b61445cea5d48ef0e
#
_cell.length_a   1.000
_cell.length_b   1.000
_cell.length_c   1.000
_cell.angle_alpha   90.00
_cell.angle_beta   90.00
_cell.angle_gamma   90.00
#
_symmetry.space_group_name_H-M   'P 1'
#
loop_
_entity.id
_entity.type
_entity.pdbx_description
1 polymer ?
#
loop_
_entity_poly.entity_id
_entity_poly.type
_entity_poly.pdbx_seq_one_letter_code
_entity_poly.pdbx_strand_id
1 'polypeptide(L)'
;MPEEARVDRLFLDASVLVAGAISPPGGSGYILLLGELGSVELLVSQQVLTEARRALTRKAPRALPEFERIPRAAKLRVVPDPSADEVARSLRMINPDDAPILAAAINARPDSLITLNTHHFIDDPRPRQGSGLAIETPAMYLARYRQRAIDAAG
;
A
#
# COMPACT_ATOMS: atom_id res chain seq x y z
N MET A 1 20.53 -8.93 24.01
CA MET A 1 19.36 -8.08 23.67
C MET A 1 18.51 -8.85 22.68
N PRO A 2 17.26 -9.09 22.99
CA PRO A 2 16.37 -9.61 21.97
C PRO A 2 16.28 -8.57 20.84
N GLU A 3 16.47 -9.01 19.61
CA GLU A 3 16.14 -8.14 18.48
C GLU A 3 14.68 -7.73 18.65
N GLU A 4 14.41 -6.44 18.62
CA GLU A 4 13.04 -5.96 18.55
C GLU A 4 12.42 -6.60 17.30
N ALA A 5 11.26 -7.24 17.47
CA ALA A 5 10.56 -7.84 16.36
C ALA A 5 10.34 -6.76 15.29
N ARG A 6 10.98 -6.92 14.15
CA ARG A 6 10.86 -6.02 13.02
C ARG A 6 9.42 -6.03 12.52
N VAL A 7 8.80 -4.86 12.45
CA VAL A 7 7.47 -4.73 11.87
C VAL A 7 7.55 -4.72 10.34
N ASP A 8 6.52 -5.23 9.69
CA ASP A 8 6.44 -5.18 8.24
C ASP A 8 6.29 -3.74 7.76
N ARG A 9 6.99 -3.43 6.67
CA ARG A 9 6.88 -2.17 5.96
C ARG A 9 6.03 -2.39 4.71
N LEU A 10 4.89 -1.74 4.63
CA LEU A 10 3.93 -1.93 3.55
C LEU A 10 3.77 -0.63 2.76
N PHE A 11 3.99 -0.70 1.44
CA PHE A 11 3.67 0.41 0.56
C PHE A 11 2.23 0.24 0.06
N LEU A 12 1.40 1.25 0.24
CA LEU A 12 -0.02 1.18 -0.11
C LEU A 12 -0.29 1.90 -1.43
N ASP A 13 -0.95 1.20 -2.35
CA ASP A 13 -1.54 1.79 -3.54
C ASP A 13 -2.78 2.64 -3.15
N ALA A 14 -3.13 3.60 -4.00
CA ALA A 14 -4.29 4.47 -3.80
C ALA A 14 -5.59 3.69 -3.59
N SER A 15 -5.75 2.55 -4.26
CA SER A 15 -6.94 1.70 -4.13
C SER A 15 -7.19 1.25 -2.69
N VAL A 16 -6.14 1.01 -1.92
CA VAL A 16 -6.24 0.58 -0.52
C VAL A 16 -6.74 1.74 0.37
N LEU A 17 -6.22 2.95 0.15
CA LEU A 17 -6.68 4.13 0.89
C LEU A 17 -8.14 4.45 0.57
N VAL A 18 -8.52 4.36 -0.69
CA VAL A 18 -9.92 4.59 -1.13
C VAL A 18 -10.85 3.59 -0.45
N ALA A 19 -10.53 2.30 -0.53
CA ALA A 19 -11.36 1.27 0.07
C ALA A 19 -11.43 1.39 1.60
N GLY A 20 -10.32 1.74 2.25
CA GLY A 20 -10.28 1.92 3.69
C GLY A 20 -11.07 3.12 4.18
N ALA A 21 -11.11 4.20 3.39
CA ALA A 21 -11.92 5.37 3.70
C ALA A 21 -13.42 5.13 3.51
N ILE A 22 -13.78 4.38 2.46
CA ILE A 22 -15.19 4.07 2.16
C ILE A 22 -15.74 3.02 3.14
N SER A 23 -14.96 2.00 3.45
CA SER A 23 -15.39 0.86 4.27
C SER A 23 -14.34 0.50 5.32
N PRO A 24 -14.25 1.28 6.41
CA PRO A 24 -13.25 1.03 7.47
C PRO A 24 -13.25 -0.41 8.04
N PRO A 25 -14.39 -1.12 8.15
CA PRO A 25 -14.39 -2.50 8.65
C PRO A 25 -13.81 -3.53 7.67
N GLY A 26 -13.56 -3.16 6.41
CA GLY A 26 -13.02 -4.08 5.41
C GLY A 26 -11.52 -4.35 5.60
N GLY A 27 -10.96 -5.19 4.72
CA GLY A 27 -9.54 -5.57 4.78
C GLY A 27 -8.59 -4.39 4.67
N SER A 28 -8.86 -3.45 3.77
CA SER A 28 -8.06 -2.23 3.65
C SER A 28 -8.07 -1.41 4.94
N GLY A 29 -9.26 -1.21 5.53
CA GLY A 29 -9.40 -0.52 6.80
C GLY A 29 -8.65 -1.22 7.93
N TYR A 30 -8.63 -2.55 7.92
CA TYR A 30 -7.90 -3.33 8.92
C TYR A 30 -6.39 -3.11 8.81
N ILE A 31 -5.85 -3.04 7.60
CA ILE A 31 -4.42 -2.70 7.41
C ILE A 31 -4.12 -1.31 7.97
N LEU A 32 -5.00 -0.34 7.70
CA LEU A 32 -4.84 1.00 8.27
C LEU A 32 -4.87 0.99 9.79
N LEU A 33 -5.74 0.16 10.39
CA LEU A 33 -5.78 -0.03 11.85
C LEU A 33 -4.47 -0.61 12.36
N LEU A 34 -3.87 -1.57 11.67
CA LEU A 34 -2.56 -2.10 12.06
C LEU A 34 -1.49 -1.01 12.08
N GLY A 35 -1.57 -0.05 11.15
CA GLY A 35 -0.72 1.14 11.16
C GLY A 35 -0.96 2.03 12.38
N GLU A 36 -2.22 2.28 12.73
CA GLU A 36 -2.58 3.04 13.93
C GLU A 36 -2.00 2.41 15.20
N LEU A 37 -2.03 1.08 15.26
CA LEU A 37 -1.52 0.33 16.41
C LEU A 37 0.00 0.17 16.42
N GLY A 38 0.67 0.60 15.37
CA GLY A 38 2.12 0.42 15.24
C GLY A 38 2.55 -1.01 14.94
N SER A 39 1.60 -1.87 14.57
CA SER A 39 1.89 -3.28 14.23
C SER A 39 2.53 -3.44 12.86
N VAL A 40 2.37 -2.46 11.99
CA VAL A 40 3.04 -2.35 10.69
C VAL A 40 3.43 -0.89 10.45
N GLU A 41 4.40 -0.67 9.57
CA GLU A 41 4.75 0.67 9.07
C GLU A 41 4.15 0.84 7.68
N LEU A 42 3.34 1.88 7.50
CA LEU A 42 2.65 2.15 6.24
C LEU A 42 3.34 3.28 5.46
N LEU A 43 3.66 3.00 4.22
CA LEU A 43 4.35 3.91 3.31
C LEU A 43 3.44 4.27 2.15
N VAL A 44 3.46 5.53 1.75
CA VAL A 44 2.78 6.02 0.54
C VAL A 44 3.65 7.05 -0.15
N SER A 45 3.37 7.35 -1.42
CA SER A 45 3.92 8.52 -2.10
C SER A 45 2.89 9.66 -2.11
N GLN A 46 3.34 10.86 -2.42
CA GLN A 46 2.42 11.99 -2.60
C GLN A 46 1.41 11.70 -3.71
N GLN A 47 1.84 11.04 -4.79
CA GLN A 47 0.95 10.69 -5.88
C GLN A 47 -0.16 9.72 -5.44
N VAL A 48 0.16 8.76 -4.58
CA VAL A 48 -0.86 7.87 -3.98
C VAL A 48 -1.94 8.68 -3.27
N LEU A 49 -1.53 9.64 -2.44
CA LEU A 49 -2.48 10.50 -1.71
C LEU A 49 -3.34 11.33 -2.67
N THR A 50 -2.72 11.89 -3.70
CA THR A 50 -3.42 12.70 -4.71
C THR A 50 -4.44 11.87 -5.49
N GLU A 51 -4.06 10.68 -5.93
CA GLU A 51 -4.97 9.79 -6.67
C GLU A 51 -6.12 9.30 -5.80
N ALA A 52 -5.85 8.97 -4.55
CA ALA A 52 -6.90 8.55 -3.61
C ALA A 52 -7.91 9.68 -3.40
N ARG A 53 -7.44 10.92 -3.17
CA ARG A 53 -8.33 12.08 -3.02
C ARG A 53 -9.17 12.33 -4.26
N ARG A 54 -8.57 12.25 -5.44
CA ARG A 54 -9.32 12.42 -6.71
C ARG A 54 -10.39 11.35 -6.87
N ALA A 55 -10.06 10.10 -6.60
CA ALA A 55 -11.02 9.01 -6.71
C ALA A 55 -12.20 9.19 -5.75
N LEU A 56 -11.94 9.56 -4.50
CA LEU A 56 -12.98 9.80 -3.51
C LEU A 56 -13.84 11.00 -3.86
N THR A 57 -13.23 12.10 -4.31
CA THR A 57 -13.97 13.29 -4.73
C THR A 57 -14.96 12.95 -5.83
N ARG A 58 -14.58 12.08 -6.76
CA ARG A 58 -15.43 11.69 -7.88
C ARG A 58 -16.46 10.63 -7.51
N LYS A 59 -16.09 9.63 -6.74
CA LYS A 59 -16.90 8.42 -6.53
C LYS A 59 -17.63 8.39 -5.19
N ALA A 60 -17.05 8.95 -4.13
CA ALA A 60 -17.58 8.83 -2.79
C ALA A 60 -17.14 10.03 -1.92
N PRO A 61 -17.59 11.27 -2.26
CA PRO A 61 -17.15 12.46 -1.54
C PRO A 61 -17.48 12.42 -0.06
N ARG A 62 -18.51 11.65 0.34
CA ARG A 62 -18.86 11.47 1.76
C ARG A 62 -17.74 10.81 2.57
N ALA A 63 -16.81 10.11 1.93
CA ALA A 63 -15.69 9.46 2.60
C ALA A 63 -14.46 10.37 2.75
N LEU A 64 -14.47 11.58 2.20
CA LEU A 64 -13.35 12.51 2.31
C LEU A 64 -12.97 12.85 3.76
N PRO A 65 -13.91 13.10 4.69
CA PRO A 65 -13.52 13.35 6.09
C PRO A 65 -12.74 12.18 6.71
N GLU A 66 -13.15 10.94 6.45
CA GLU A 66 -12.41 9.76 6.91
C GLU A 66 -11.04 9.68 6.24
N PHE A 67 -10.97 9.94 4.94
CA PHE A 67 -9.69 9.95 4.23
C PHE A 67 -8.72 10.98 4.80
N GLU A 68 -9.19 12.18 5.12
CA GLU A 68 -8.34 13.25 5.67
C GLU A 68 -7.79 12.89 7.07
N ARG A 69 -8.47 12.01 7.80
CA ARG A 69 -8.03 11.51 9.09
C ARG A 69 -6.90 10.48 8.98
N ILE A 70 -6.88 9.69 7.89
CA ILE A 70 -6.02 8.51 7.75
C ILE A 70 -4.52 8.82 7.86
N PRO A 71 -3.96 9.82 7.15
CA PRO A 71 -2.51 10.01 7.17
C PRO A 71 -1.93 10.16 8.57
N ARG A 72 -2.59 10.90 9.43
CA ARG A 72 -2.14 11.10 10.80
C ARG A 72 -2.46 9.91 11.69
N ALA A 73 -3.70 9.41 11.63
CA ALA A 73 -4.14 8.30 12.48
C ALA A 73 -3.35 7.02 12.21
N ALA A 74 -3.18 6.66 10.95
CA ALA A 74 -2.44 5.45 10.54
C ALA A 74 -0.93 5.69 10.46
N LYS A 75 -0.46 6.90 10.79
CA LYS A 75 0.97 7.27 10.80
C LYS A 75 1.63 7.02 9.46
N LEU A 76 0.95 7.39 8.37
CA LEU A 76 1.48 7.20 7.02
C LEU A 76 2.80 7.95 6.86
N ARG A 77 3.81 7.24 6.36
CA ARG A 77 5.08 7.84 5.99
C ARG A 77 5.07 8.13 4.50
N VAL A 78 5.22 9.40 4.13
CA VAL A 78 5.28 9.81 2.72
C VAL A 78 6.72 9.66 2.25
N VAL A 79 6.95 8.74 1.31
CA VAL A 79 8.29 8.53 0.74
C VAL A 79 8.54 9.52 -0.40
N PRO A 80 9.82 9.79 -0.75
CA PRO A 80 10.15 10.69 -1.85
C PRO A 80 9.54 10.24 -3.17
N ASP A 81 9.15 11.20 -4.01
CA ASP A 81 8.69 10.92 -5.36
C ASP A 81 9.84 10.35 -6.21
N PRO A 82 9.53 9.41 -7.13
CA PRO A 82 10.55 8.86 -8.01
C PRO A 82 11.02 9.89 -9.04
N SER A 83 12.24 9.73 -9.53
CA SER A 83 12.76 10.51 -10.65
C SER A 83 12.08 10.08 -11.97
N ALA A 84 12.21 10.94 -13.01
CA ALA A 84 11.71 10.61 -14.34
C ALA A 84 12.33 9.31 -14.89
N ASP A 85 13.63 9.09 -14.64
CA ASP A 85 14.30 7.86 -15.08
C ASP A 85 13.79 6.62 -14.36
N GLU A 86 13.50 6.75 -13.07
CA GLU A 86 12.90 5.65 -12.29
C GLU A 86 11.51 5.30 -12.77
N VAL A 87 10.69 6.29 -13.08
CA VAL A 87 9.36 6.09 -13.69
C VAL A 87 9.50 5.42 -15.05
N ALA A 88 10.45 5.89 -15.88
CA ALA A 88 10.70 5.31 -17.21
C ALA A 88 11.06 3.82 -17.13
N ARG A 89 11.86 3.43 -16.14
CA ARG A 89 12.18 2.01 -15.92
C ARG A 89 10.92 1.19 -15.56
N SER A 90 10.04 1.74 -14.75
CA SER A 90 8.80 1.06 -14.37
C SER A 90 7.83 0.90 -15.55
N LEU A 91 7.90 1.77 -16.56
CA LEU A 91 7.07 1.63 -17.76
C LEU A 91 7.33 0.32 -18.53
N ARG A 92 8.45 -0.35 -18.29
CA ARG A 92 8.74 -1.67 -18.87
C ARG A 92 7.94 -2.79 -18.21
N MET A 93 7.41 -2.54 -17.02
CA MET A 93 6.76 -3.55 -16.18
C MET A 93 5.25 -3.32 -16.05
N ILE A 94 4.80 -2.08 -16.21
CA ILE A 94 3.42 -1.71 -15.91
C ILE A 94 2.99 -0.53 -16.80
N ASN A 95 1.69 -0.29 -16.88
CA ASN A 95 1.12 0.81 -17.69
C ASN A 95 1.54 2.19 -17.14
N PRO A 96 1.41 3.26 -17.96
CA PRO A 96 1.86 4.61 -17.58
C PRO A 96 1.18 5.17 -16.33
N ASP A 97 -0.08 4.85 -16.09
CA ASP A 97 -0.81 5.40 -14.94
C ASP A 97 -0.28 4.86 -13.62
N ASP A 98 0.17 3.62 -13.60
CA ASP A 98 0.65 2.94 -12.39
C ASP A 98 2.17 2.99 -12.25
N ALA A 99 2.89 3.38 -13.29
CA ALA A 99 4.36 3.40 -13.28
C ALA A 99 4.96 4.29 -12.20
N PRO A 100 4.46 5.51 -11.94
CA PRO A 100 5.00 6.34 -10.86
C PRO A 100 4.80 5.73 -9.47
N ILE A 101 3.71 5.02 -9.27
CA ILE A 101 3.42 4.35 -7.98
C ILE A 101 4.36 3.17 -7.80
N LEU A 102 4.52 2.33 -8.83
CA LEU A 102 5.45 1.20 -8.76
C LEU A 102 6.89 1.68 -8.55
N ALA A 103 7.31 2.74 -9.23
CA ALA A 103 8.64 3.31 -9.06
C ALA A 103 8.89 3.80 -7.62
N ALA A 104 7.92 4.49 -7.02
CA ALA A 104 8.02 4.93 -5.63
C ALA A 104 8.10 3.74 -4.67
N ALA A 105 7.33 2.70 -4.91
CA ALA A 105 7.37 1.47 -4.10
C ALA A 105 8.74 0.78 -4.20
N ILE A 106 9.30 0.67 -5.41
CA ILE A 106 10.63 0.07 -5.60
C ILE A 106 11.68 0.83 -4.79
N ASN A 107 11.67 2.17 -4.86
CA ASN A 107 12.63 2.99 -4.13
C ASN A 107 12.49 2.88 -2.61
N ALA A 108 11.27 2.73 -2.13
CA ALA A 108 10.98 2.64 -0.69
C ALA A 108 11.41 1.31 -0.09
N ARG A 109 11.61 0.28 -0.90
CA ARG A 109 12.00 -1.07 -0.47
C ARG A 109 11.10 -1.63 0.64
N PRO A 110 9.79 -1.69 0.43
CA PRO A 110 8.88 -2.27 1.42
C PRO A 110 9.03 -3.78 1.44
N ASP A 111 8.49 -4.38 2.50
CA ASP A 111 8.34 -5.84 2.53
C ASP A 111 7.26 -6.30 1.56
N SER A 112 6.24 -5.46 1.33
CA SER A 112 5.19 -5.76 0.35
C SER A 112 4.56 -4.47 -0.18
N LEU A 113 4.11 -4.53 -1.43
CA LEU A 113 3.22 -3.54 -2.05
C LEU A 113 1.79 -4.08 -1.96
N ILE A 114 0.90 -3.33 -1.34
CA ILE A 114 -0.49 -3.73 -1.13
C ILE A 114 -1.40 -2.97 -2.10
N THR A 115 -2.19 -3.72 -2.85
CA THR A 115 -3.07 -3.14 -3.88
C THR A 115 -4.36 -3.94 -4.05
N LEU A 116 -5.42 -3.26 -4.44
CA LEU A 116 -6.66 -3.90 -4.91
C LEU A 116 -6.73 -3.94 -6.44
N ASN A 117 -5.77 -3.32 -7.12
CA ASN A 117 -5.65 -3.32 -8.58
C ASN A 117 -4.95 -4.61 -9.04
N THR A 118 -5.64 -5.73 -8.89
CA THR A 118 -5.09 -7.05 -9.20
C THR A 118 -4.79 -7.21 -10.68
N HIS A 119 -5.61 -6.60 -11.54
CA HIS A 119 -5.45 -6.71 -12.99
C HIS A 119 -4.07 -6.21 -13.45
N HIS A 120 -3.64 -5.05 -13.01
CA HIS A 120 -2.37 -4.46 -13.44
C HIS A 120 -1.16 -4.93 -12.63
N PHE A 121 -1.33 -5.19 -11.33
CA PHE A 121 -0.20 -5.47 -10.44
C PHE A 121 0.05 -6.94 -10.16
N ILE A 122 -0.96 -7.80 -10.27
CA ILE A 122 -0.86 -9.21 -9.85
C ILE A 122 -1.09 -10.18 -11.00
N ASP A 123 -2.17 -10.00 -11.78
CA ASP A 123 -2.51 -10.90 -12.89
C ASP A 123 -1.43 -10.86 -13.98
N ASP A 124 -0.85 -9.68 -14.24
CA ASP A 124 0.34 -9.55 -15.06
C ASP A 124 1.56 -9.84 -14.17
N PRO A 125 2.39 -10.84 -14.50
CA PRO A 125 3.55 -11.18 -13.67
C PRO A 125 4.71 -10.19 -13.76
N ARG A 126 4.73 -9.29 -14.76
CA ARG A 126 5.86 -8.39 -14.99
C ARG A 126 6.16 -7.45 -13.83
N PRO A 127 5.16 -6.82 -13.17
CA PRO A 127 5.46 -5.95 -12.04
C PRO A 127 6.19 -6.67 -10.90
N ARG A 128 5.75 -7.88 -10.54
CA ARG A 128 6.39 -8.66 -9.47
C ARG A 128 7.76 -9.16 -9.88
N GLN A 129 7.88 -9.73 -11.06
CA GLN A 129 9.13 -10.30 -11.55
C GLN A 129 10.19 -9.22 -11.80
N GLY A 130 9.78 -8.11 -12.43
CA GLY A 130 10.72 -7.04 -12.77
C GLY A 130 11.15 -6.20 -11.57
N SER A 131 10.28 -5.99 -10.59
CA SER A 131 10.58 -5.20 -9.40
C SER A 131 11.23 -6.00 -8.29
N GLY A 132 11.00 -7.30 -8.25
CA GLY A 132 11.39 -8.15 -7.12
C GLY A 132 10.54 -7.94 -5.87
N LEU A 133 9.50 -7.11 -5.93
CA LEU A 133 8.63 -6.86 -4.78
C LEU A 133 7.59 -7.98 -4.61
N ALA A 134 7.29 -8.31 -3.36
CA ALA A 134 6.06 -9.01 -3.03
C ALA A 134 4.90 -8.05 -3.28
N ILE A 135 3.89 -8.46 -4.06
CA ILE A 135 2.71 -7.65 -4.36
C ILE A 135 1.48 -8.47 -3.96
N GLU A 136 0.68 -7.93 -3.06
CA GLU A 136 -0.42 -8.66 -2.42
C GLU A 136 -1.66 -7.78 -2.34
N THR A 137 -2.83 -8.42 -2.32
CA THR A 137 -4.05 -7.75 -1.90
C THR A 137 -4.08 -7.62 -0.38
N PRO A 138 -4.93 -6.73 0.19
CA PRO A 138 -5.14 -6.70 1.63
C PRO A 138 -5.50 -8.06 2.21
N ALA A 139 -6.38 -8.82 1.55
CA ALA A 139 -6.78 -10.15 2.03
C ALA A 139 -5.61 -11.13 2.06
N MET A 140 -4.77 -11.14 1.03
CA MET A 140 -3.58 -12.00 0.98
C MET A 140 -2.61 -11.67 2.11
N TYR A 141 -2.33 -10.38 2.29
CA TYR A 141 -1.43 -9.94 3.36
C TYR A 141 -1.97 -10.29 4.74
N LEU A 142 -3.25 -10.00 5.00
CA LEU A 142 -3.86 -10.25 6.31
C LEU A 142 -3.92 -11.74 6.64
N ALA A 143 -4.14 -12.61 5.65
CA ALA A 143 -4.10 -14.05 5.85
C ALA A 143 -2.70 -14.51 6.29
N ARG A 144 -1.67 -14.00 5.65
CA ARG A 144 -0.28 -14.30 5.99
C ARG A 144 0.12 -13.73 7.35
N TYR A 145 -0.29 -12.49 7.63
CA TYR A 145 -0.08 -11.84 8.93
C TYR A 145 -0.73 -12.64 10.05
N ARG A 146 -1.99 -13.04 9.87
CA ARG A 146 -2.73 -13.85 10.83
C ARG A 146 -2.06 -15.20 11.09
N GLN A 147 -1.60 -15.87 10.04
CA GLN A 147 -0.93 -17.16 10.18
C GLN A 147 0.36 -17.04 11.01
N ARG A 148 1.15 -16.00 10.76
CA ARG A 148 2.36 -15.75 11.56
C ARG A 148 2.03 -15.51 13.04
N ALA A 149 0.96 -14.77 13.32
CA ALA A 149 0.52 -14.51 14.69
C ALA A 149 0.09 -15.81 15.40
N ILE A 150 -0.61 -16.70 14.69
CA ILE A 150 -1.01 -18.02 15.18
C ILE A 150 0.22 -18.88 15.46
N ASP A 151 1.17 -18.93 14.53
CA ASP A 151 2.38 -19.73 14.66
C ASP A 151 3.24 -19.26 15.84
N ALA A 152 3.32 -17.93 16.04
CA ALA A 152 4.06 -17.35 17.13
C ALA A 152 3.43 -17.64 18.50
N ALA A 153 2.10 -17.80 18.57
CA ALA A 153 1.36 -18.10 19.79
C ALA A 153 1.35 -19.61 20.12
N GLY A 154 1.60 -20.44 19.13
CA GLY A 154 1.69 -21.89 19.28
C GLY A 154 3.06 -22.35 19.77
#